data_c6dfc9ca1759c5db6b2202f9cac0c037
#
_entry.id   c6dfc9ca1759c5db6b2202f9cac0c037
#
_cell.length_a   1.000
_cell.length_b   1.000
_cell.length_c   1.000
_cell.angle_alpha   90.00
_cell.angle_beta   90.00
_cell.angle_gamma   90.00
#
_symmetry.space_group_name_H-M   'P 1'
#
loop_
_entity.id
_entity.type
_entity.pdbx_description
1 polymer ?
#
loop_
_entity_poly.entity_id
_entity_poly.type
_entity_poly.pdbx_seq_one_letter_code
_entity_poly.pdbx_strand_id
1 'polypeptide(L)'
;EYELYGYGNNPPDAVTCYNIEKEVKLPTPQRDNFTFVGWHKDDLLKDQALMIIPAGTTGNLKLYAEWTMGNSVQISRPANGTITVKSGSTEVKPGDKVGANTSLTITATPASADYKLSKLVVNNIEYTTSPQTVVMPAEGGLTISAVFIDPRPAAPAPKVTTDPVNTDYVPSGEPVTFTMEKSGECDSLLYSIDGSTPKLYTGAFQVSTITTATKTVAVQAIARKSGCKDGVTTRNITFR
;
A
#
# COMPACT_ATOMS: atom_id res chain seq x y z
N GLU A 1 10.95 -23.25 -36.19
CA GLU A 1 11.68 -23.37 -34.91
C GLU A 1 11.63 -22.05 -34.19
N TYR A 2 11.45 -22.06 -32.86
CA TYR A 2 11.44 -20.89 -32.01
C TYR A 2 12.66 -20.89 -31.08
N GLU A 3 13.46 -19.85 -31.12
CA GLU A 3 14.62 -19.67 -30.27
C GLU A 3 14.29 -18.63 -29.18
N LEU A 4 14.23 -19.08 -27.94
CA LEU A 4 13.93 -18.26 -26.75
C LEU A 4 15.19 -17.94 -25.93
N TYR A 5 16.37 -18.37 -26.41
CA TYR A 5 17.67 -18.23 -25.71
C TYR A 5 17.67 -18.85 -24.30
N GLY A 6 16.87 -19.90 -24.10
CA GLY A 6 16.71 -20.54 -22.78
C GLY A 6 15.86 -19.77 -21.80
N TYR A 7 15.18 -18.70 -22.24
CA TYR A 7 14.34 -17.85 -21.41
C TYR A 7 12.88 -17.85 -21.85
N GLY A 8 11.97 -18.08 -20.93
CA GLY A 8 10.55 -18.08 -21.21
C GLY A 8 10.05 -19.41 -21.82
N ASN A 9 8.75 -19.45 -22.07
CA ASN A 9 8.07 -20.60 -22.64
C ASN A 9 7.08 -20.18 -23.72
N ASN A 10 7.03 -20.95 -24.80
CA ASN A 10 5.93 -20.84 -25.75
C ASN A 10 4.64 -21.39 -25.14
N PRO A 11 3.46 -20.87 -25.52
CA PRO A 11 2.19 -21.49 -25.16
C PRO A 11 2.10 -22.90 -25.79
N PRO A 12 1.32 -23.84 -25.17
CA PRO A 12 1.22 -25.24 -25.63
C PRO A 12 0.70 -25.40 -27.08
N ASP A 13 -0.04 -24.41 -27.58
CA ASP A 13 -0.61 -24.36 -28.93
C ASP A 13 0.28 -23.63 -29.94
N ALA A 14 1.55 -23.41 -29.62
CA ALA A 14 2.50 -22.77 -30.53
C ALA A 14 2.63 -23.56 -31.85
N VAL A 15 2.48 -22.85 -32.99
CA VAL A 15 2.47 -23.41 -34.32
C VAL A 15 3.84 -23.97 -34.66
N THR A 16 3.93 -25.23 -35.04
CA THR A 16 5.17 -25.92 -35.47
C THR A 16 5.36 -26.03 -36.96
N CYS A 17 4.29 -25.82 -37.74
CA CYS A 17 4.30 -25.82 -39.21
C CYS A 17 3.33 -24.74 -39.74
N TYR A 18 3.52 -24.30 -40.94
CA TYR A 18 2.66 -23.32 -41.60
C TYR A 18 2.38 -23.65 -43.05
N ASN A 19 1.24 -23.17 -43.57
CA ASN A 19 0.85 -23.29 -44.97
C ASN A 19 1.21 -21.98 -45.69
N ILE A 20 1.87 -22.08 -46.83
CA ILE A 20 2.28 -20.93 -47.65
C ILE A 20 1.11 -20.11 -48.19
N GLU A 21 -0.07 -20.72 -48.31
CA GLU A 21 -1.25 -20.04 -48.86
C GLU A 21 -1.98 -19.16 -47.86
N LYS A 22 -1.65 -19.27 -46.58
CA LYS A 22 -2.35 -18.58 -45.48
C LYS A 22 -1.39 -17.84 -44.59
N GLU A 23 -1.87 -16.71 -44.07
CA GLU A 23 -1.25 -16.02 -42.95
C GLU A 23 -1.33 -16.88 -41.70
N VAL A 24 -0.27 -16.90 -40.89
CA VAL A 24 -0.21 -17.65 -39.64
C VAL A 24 0.23 -16.73 -38.52
N LYS A 25 -0.62 -16.61 -37.47
CA LYS A 25 -0.29 -15.88 -36.28
C LYS A 25 0.76 -16.64 -35.46
N LEU A 26 1.81 -15.95 -35.06
CA LEU A 26 2.88 -16.49 -34.26
C LEU A 26 2.49 -16.51 -32.77
N PRO A 27 3.03 -17.45 -31.96
CA PRO A 27 2.77 -17.48 -30.53
C PRO A 27 3.34 -16.27 -29.82
N THR A 28 2.73 -15.91 -28.70
CA THR A 28 3.25 -14.91 -27.76
C THR A 28 3.83 -15.65 -26.55
N PRO A 29 5.15 -15.87 -26.49
CA PRO A 29 5.79 -16.55 -25.38
C PRO A 29 5.75 -15.69 -24.12
N GLN A 30 5.94 -16.33 -22.96
CA GLN A 30 5.99 -15.64 -21.69
C GLN A 30 7.35 -15.80 -21.04
N ARG A 31 7.84 -14.73 -20.42
CA ARG A 31 9.06 -14.66 -19.63
C ARG A 31 8.82 -13.75 -18.42
N ASP A 32 9.12 -14.26 -17.23
CA ASP A 32 8.96 -13.48 -16.00
C ASP A 32 9.73 -12.16 -16.07
N ASN A 33 9.08 -11.08 -15.66
CA ASN A 33 9.64 -9.72 -15.60
C ASN A 33 10.01 -9.09 -16.94
N PHE A 34 9.62 -9.69 -18.06
CA PHE A 34 9.88 -9.16 -19.39
C PHE A 34 8.60 -9.07 -20.22
N THR A 35 8.60 -8.16 -21.18
CA THR A 35 7.57 -8.01 -22.21
C THR A 35 8.11 -8.56 -23.52
N PHE A 36 7.35 -9.45 -24.16
CA PHE A 36 7.66 -9.92 -25.50
C PHE A 36 7.41 -8.81 -26.52
N VAL A 37 8.39 -8.52 -27.35
CA VAL A 37 8.32 -7.49 -28.41
C VAL A 37 7.86 -8.10 -29.72
N GLY A 38 8.45 -9.23 -30.12
CA GLY A 38 8.15 -9.91 -31.38
C GLY A 38 9.18 -10.98 -31.73
N TRP A 39 8.97 -11.61 -32.87
CA TRP A 39 9.88 -12.60 -33.45
C TRP A 39 10.71 -11.98 -34.53
N HIS A 40 12.00 -12.33 -34.59
CA HIS A 40 12.94 -11.92 -35.62
C HIS A 40 13.41 -13.13 -36.44
N LYS A 41 13.74 -12.93 -37.71
CA LYS A 41 14.41 -13.93 -38.55
C LYS A 41 15.94 -13.82 -38.43
N ASP A 42 16.43 -12.69 -37.98
CA ASP A 42 17.84 -12.39 -37.71
C ASP A 42 18.17 -12.65 -36.26
N ASP A 43 19.20 -13.43 -35.96
CA ASP A 43 19.65 -13.76 -34.60
C ASP A 43 20.23 -12.54 -33.83
N LEU A 44 20.61 -11.47 -34.57
CA LEU A 44 21.05 -10.19 -33.99
C LEU A 44 19.88 -9.21 -33.80
N LEU A 45 18.62 -9.62 -34.05
CA LEU A 45 17.38 -8.83 -33.86
C LEU A 45 17.41 -7.49 -34.64
N LYS A 46 18.03 -7.43 -35.81
CA LYS A 46 18.18 -6.20 -36.60
C LYS A 46 17.09 -6.03 -37.67
N ASP A 47 16.36 -7.09 -38.00
CA ASP A 47 15.20 -7.03 -38.90
C ASP A 47 13.96 -6.54 -38.15
N GLN A 48 12.87 -6.33 -38.87
CA GLN A 48 11.60 -5.93 -38.24
C GLN A 48 10.98 -7.10 -37.48
N ALA A 49 10.56 -6.84 -36.25
CA ALA A 49 9.84 -7.80 -35.44
C ALA A 49 8.52 -8.25 -36.08
N LEU A 50 8.25 -9.55 -36.03
CA LEU A 50 7.08 -10.19 -36.62
C LEU A 50 6.15 -10.75 -35.56
N MET A 51 4.84 -10.58 -35.76
CA MET A 51 3.79 -11.27 -34.98
C MET A 51 3.02 -12.26 -35.87
N ILE A 52 3.30 -12.26 -37.14
CA ILE A 52 2.58 -13.00 -38.16
C ILE A 52 3.59 -13.51 -39.23
N ILE A 53 3.39 -14.73 -39.72
CA ILE A 53 4.03 -15.22 -40.97
C ILE A 53 3.07 -14.89 -42.10
N PRO A 54 3.45 -14.00 -43.07
CA PRO A 54 2.59 -13.67 -44.19
C PRO A 54 2.38 -14.87 -45.11
N ALA A 55 1.24 -14.90 -45.79
CA ALA A 55 1.03 -15.82 -46.91
C ALA A 55 2.11 -15.63 -47.98
N GLY A 56 2.51 -16.71 -48.64
CA GLY A 56 3.60 -16.72 -49.64
C GLY A 56 4.99 -16.93 -49.02
N THR A 57 5.13 -16.99 -47.68
CA THR A 57 6.39 -17.30 -47.05
C THR A 57 6.78 -18.75 -47.29
N THR A 58 8.02 -19.02 -47.73
CA THR A 58 8.54 -20.34 -48.04
C THR A 58 9.76 -20.71 -47.22
N GLY A 59 10.03 -22.02 -47.12
CA GLY A 59 11.22 -22.55 -46.43
C GLY A 59 11.05 -22.76 -44.95
N ASN A 60 12.10 -23.24 -44.28
CA ASN A 60 12.15 -23.41 -42.83
C ASN A 60 12.49 -22.09 -42.18
N LEU A 61 11.71 -21.70 -41.20
CA LEU A 61 11.95 -20.49 -40.42
C LEU A 61 12.53 -20.87 -39.06
N LYS A 62 13.60 -20.17 -38.66
CA LYS A 62 14.05 -20.07 -37.28
C LYS A 62 13.74 -18.65 -36.82
N LEU A 63 13.01 -18.54 -35.72
CA LEU A 63 12.50 -17.26 -35.17
C LEU A 63 13.10 -17.03 -33.78
N TYR A 64 13.63 -15.84 -33.59
CA TYR A 64 14.33 -15.41 -32.40
C TYR A 64 13.46 -14.42 -31.62
N ALA A 65 13.28 -14.67 -30.32
CA ALA A 65 12.42 -13.83 -29.49
C ALA A 65 13.13 -12.56 -29.05
N GLU A 66 12.50 -11.41 -29.28
CA GLU A 66 12.93 -10.15 -28.68
C GLU A 66 12.15 -9.88 -27.40
N TRP A 67 12.88 -9.44 -26.35
CA TRP A 67 12.35 -9.13 -25.05
C TRP A 67 12.79 -7.74 -24.58
N THR A 68 11.89 -7.01 -23.97
CA THR A 68 12.21 -5.79 -23.23
C THR A 68 11.90 -5.97 -21.74
N MET A 69 12.64 -5.25 -20.88
CA MET A 69 12.41 -5.32 -19.45
C MET A 69 11.00 -4.80 -19.12
N GLY A 70 10.30 -5.50 -18.26
CA GLY A 70 8.98 -5.10 -17.78
C GLY A 70 8.99 -3.80 -16.97
N ASN A 71 7.82 -3.26 -16.73
CA ASN A 71 7.61 -2.02 -15.97
C ASN A 71 7.57 -2.28 -14.46
N SER A 72 7.91 -1.27 -13.66
CA SER A 72 7.96 -1.41 -12.20
C SER A 72 6.58 -1.34 -11.56
N VAL A 73 6.41 -2.07 -10.45
CA VAL A 73 5.25 -1.98 -9.58
C VAL A 73 5.66 -1.23 -8.31
N GLN A 74 5.03 -0.09 -8.04
CA GLN A 74 5.23 0.71 -6.84
C GLN A 74 4.05 0.49 -5.91
N ILE A 75 4.30 0.04 -4.68
CA ILE A 75 3.29 -0.26 -3.68
C ILE A 75 3.56 0.61 -2.45
N SER A 76 2.65 1.54 -2.17
CA SER A 76 2.73 2.34 -0.95
C SER A 76 2.29 1.52 0.25
N ARG A 77 3.01 1.65 1.38
CA ARG A 77 2.62 1.01 2.63
C ARG A 77 1.49 1.81 3.29
N PRO A 78 0.25 1.29 3.35
CA PRO A 78 -0.85 2.00 3.97
C PRO A 78 -0.75 1.94 5.51
N ALA A 79 -1.32 2.94 6.20
CA ALA A 79 -1.65 2.81 7.61
C ALA A 79 -2.90 1.95 7.79
N ASN A 80 -2.96 1.18 8.89
CA ASN A 80 -4.13 0.39 9.31
C ASN A 80 -4.56 -0.72 8.33
N GLY A 81 -3.62 -1.22 7.53
CA GLY A 81 -3.86 -2.33 6.63
C GLY A 81 -2.63 -2.72 5.82
N THR A 82 -2.81 -3.64 4.90
CA THR A 82 -1.76 -4.14 4.01
C THR A 82 -2.24 -4.19 2.56
N ILE A 83 -1.31 -4.11 1.63
CA ILE A 83 -1.54 -4.37 0.21
C ILE A 83 -0.66 -5.55 -0.18
N THR A 84 -1.24 -6.55 -0.83
CA THR A 84 -0.51 -7.65 -1.48
C THR A 84 -0.84 -7.66 -2.97
N VAL A 85 0.16 -7.92 -3.79
CA VAL A 85 0.03 -8.01 -5.26
C VAL A 85 0.52 -9.37 -5.69
N LYS A 86 -0.22 -10.04 -6.56
CA LYS A 86 0.16 -11.35 -7.09
C LYS A 86 -0.01 -11.40 -8.61
N SER A 87 0.92 -12.11 -9.26
CA SER A 87 0.81 -12.60 -10.63
C SER A 87 0.57 -14.11 -10.56
N GLY A 88 -0.67 -14.54 -10.77
CA GLY A 88 -1.06 -15.92 -10.45
C GLY A 88 -0.81 -16.24 -8.97
N SER A 89 0.08 -17.21 -8.69
CA SER A 89 0.49 -17.59 -7.32
C SER A 89 1.71 -16.81 -6.80
N THR A 90 2.44 -16.11 -7.68
CA THR A 90 3.70 -15.43 -7.35
C THR A 90 3.42 -14.05 -6.75
N GLU A 91 4.01 -13.75 -5.60
CA GLU A 91 3.93 -12.42 -4.98
C GLU A 91 4.84 -11.44 -5.73
N VAL A 92 4.29 -10.25 -6.00
CA VAL A 92 4.99 -9.11 -6.61
C VAL A 92 5.30 -8.09 -5.52
N LYS A 93 6.57 -7.77 -5.33
CA LYS A 93 7.06 -6.86 -4.31
C LYS A 93 7.22 -5.43 -4.84
N PRO A 94 7.27 -4.42 -3.95
CA PRO A 94 7.56 -3.05 -4.36
C PRO A 94 8.88 -2.95 -5.12
N GLY A 95 8.84 -2.39 -6.33
CA GLY A 95 9.99 -2.23 -7.21
C GLY A 95 10.20 -3.37 -8.21
N ASP A 96 9.53 -4.50 -8.05
CA ASP A 96 9.62 -5.60 -9.00
C ASP A 96 9.21 -5.16 -10.41
N LYS A 97 9.82 -5.81 -11.39
CA LYS A 97 9.50 -5.62 -12.81
C LYS A 97 8.49 -6.67 -13.24
N VAL A 98 7.47 -6.24 -13.96
CA VAL A 98 6.42 -7.14 -14.49
C VAL A 98 6.24 -6.84 -15.98
N GLY A 99 6.15 -7.88 -16.77
CA GLY A 99 5.92 -7.75 -18.23
C GLY A 99 4.56 -7.11 -18.52
N ALA A 100 4.49 -6.34 -19.61
CA ALA A 100 3.22 -5.77 -20.08
C ALA A 100 2.16 -6.86 -20.31
N ASN A 101 0.90 -6.49 -20.16
CA ASN A 101 -0.27 -7.38 -20.30
C ASN A 101 -0.35 -8.51 -19.27
N THR A 102 0.55 -8.57 -18.29
CA THR A 102 0.45 -9.50 -17.16
C THR A 102 -0.73 -9.14 -16.28
N SER A 103 -1.59 -10.12 -15.97
CA SER A 103 -2.70 -9.95 -15.03
C SER A 103 -2.20 -9.97 -13.60
N LEU A 104 -2.55 -8.95 -12.81
CA LEU A 104 -2.17 -8.80 -11.42
C LEU A 104 -3.41 -8.73 -10.53
N THR A 105 -3.42 -9.51 -9.46
CA THR A 105 -4.45 -9.44 -8.41
C THR A 105 -3.91 -8.61 -7.25
N ILE A 106 -4.60 -7.51 -6.95
CA ILE A 106 -4.26 -6.58 -5.87
C ILE A 106 -5.27 -6.77 -4.74
N THR A 107 -4.78 -7.14 -3.56
CA THR A 107 -5.61 -7.34 -2.37
C THR A 107 -5.23 -6.32 -1.29
N ALA A 108 -6.20 -5.52 -0.88
CA ALA A 108 -6.08 -4.59 0.24
C ALA A 108 -6.82 -5.16 1.44
N THR A 109 -6.10 -5.41 2.54
CA THR A 109 -6.63 -6.08 3.75
C THR A 109 -6.51 -5.15 4.95
N PRO A 110 -7.62 -4.84 5.66
CA PRO A 110 -7.58 -4.08 6.91
C PRO A 110 -6.75 -4.77 7.99
N ALA A 111 -6.08 -4.01 8.86
CA ALA A 111 -5.25 -4.53 9.96
C ALA A 111 -6.08 -5.20 11.07
N SER A 112 -7.34 -4.79 11.24
CA SER A 112 -8.30 -5.39 12.19
C SER A 112 -9.73 -5.15 11.71
N ALA A 113 -10.70 -5.75 12.40
CA ALA A 113 -12.14 -5.56 12.14
C ALA A 113 -12.63 -4.12 12.37
N ASP A 114 -11.86 -3.30 13.09
CA ASP A 114 -12.16 -1.89 13.35
C ASP A 114 -11.98 -1.01 12.11
N TYR A 115 -11.17 -1.46 11.16
CA TYR A 115 -10.87 -0.70 9.96
C TYR A 115 -11.62 -1.25 8.76
N LYS A 116 -11.96 -0.36 7.83
CA LYS A 116 -12.55 -0.69 6.53
C LYS A 116 -11.74 -0.06 5.41
N LEU A 117 -11.69 -0.74 4.27
CA LEU A 117 -11.15 -0.14 3.06
C LEU A 117 -12.02 1.05 2.66
N SER A 118 -11.44 2.24 2.64
CA SER A 118 -12.07 3.44 2.10
C SER A 118 -11.90 3.49 0.59
N LYS A 119 -10.66 3.30 0.14
CA LYS A 119 -10.33 3.21 -1.28
C LYS A 119 -9.02 2.47 -1.52
N LEU A 120 -8.95 1.77 -2.64
CA LEU A 120 -7.76 1.25 -3.27
C LEU A 120 -7.53 2.07 -4.54
N VAL A 121 -6.32 2.60 -4.73
CA VAL A 121 -5.99 3.43 -5.90
C VAL A 121 -4.92 2.73 -6.72
N VAL A 122 -5.16 2.57 -8.01
CA VAL A 122 -4.22 1.99 -8.97
C VAL A 122 -4.10 2.95 -10.16
N ASN A 123 -2.93 3.52 -10.38
CA ASN A 123 -2.69 4.52 -11.44
C ASN A 123 -3.77 5.61 -11.49
N ASN A 124 -4.11 6.20 -10.33
CA ASN A 124 -5.14 7.23 -10.13
C ASN A 124 -6.60 6.75 -10.35
N ILE A 125 -6.83 5.47 -10.62
CA ILE A 125 -8.18 4.91 -10.65
C ILE A 125 -8.53 4.43 -9.25
N GLU A 126 -9.67 4.90 -8.72
CA GLU A 126 -10.15 4.55 -7.37
C GLU A 126 -11.12 3.38 -7.42
N TYR A 127 -10.92 2.42 -6.50
CA TYR A 127 -11.80 1.27 -6.27
C TYR A 127 -12.25 1.27 -4.82
N THR A 128 -13.48 0.93 -4.57
CA THR A 128 -14.06 0.82 -3.21
C THR A 128 -14.11 -0.62 -2.70
N THR A 129 -13.71 -1.58 -3.52
CA THR A 129 -13.69 -3.02 -3.21
C THR A 129 -12.31 -3.62 -3.41
N SER A 130 -12.06 -4.73 -2.74
CA SER A 130 -10.85 -5.55 -2.82
C SER A 130 -11.24 -7.03 -2.73
N PRO A 131 -10.59 -7.96 -3.48
CA PRO A 131 -9.47 -7.70 -4.40
C PRO A 131 -9.89 -7.05 -5.72
N GLN A 132 -8.89 -6.48 -6.44
CA GLN A 132 -9.02 -5.98 -7.80
C GLN A 132 -8.05 -6.72 -8.72
N THR A 133 -8.50 -6.99 -9.95
CA THR A 133 -7.63 -7.53 -11.00
C THR A 133 -7.35 -6.43 -12.02
N VAL A 134 -6.08 -6.16 -12.26
CA VAL A 134 -5.61 -5.16 -13.22
C VAL A 134 -4.58 -5.79 -14.15
N VAL A 135 -4.42 -5.19 -15.32
CA VAL A 135 -3.42 -5.61 -16.30
C VAL A 135 -2.24 -4.65 -16.24
N MET A 136 -1.02 -5.20 -16.23
CA MET A 136 0.19 -4.38 -16.29
C MET A 136 0.21 -3.57 -17.59
N PRO A 137 0.31 -2.23 -17.53
CA PRO A 137 0.33 -1.42 -18.75
C PRO A 137 1.61 -1.64 -19.55
N ALA A 138 1.56 -1.30 -20.84
CA ALA A 138 2.72 -1.39 -21.73
C ALA A 138 3.83 -0.42 -21.31
N GLU A 139 3.47 0.74 -20.76
CA GLU A 139 4.39 1.78 -20.33
C GLU A 139 4.00 2.36 -18.99
N GLY A 140 4.95 3.01 -18.30
CA GLY A 140 4.73 3.79 -17.09
C GLY A 140 4.63 3.00 -15.76
N GLY A 141 4.45 1.68 -15.82
CA GLY A 141 4.34 0.84 -14.63
C GLY A 141 3.03 0.99 -13.84
N LEU A 142 2.99 0.44 -12.62
CA LEU A 142 1.85 0.53 -11.71
C LEU A 142 2.23 1.23 -10.41
N THR A 143 1.37 2.15 -9.98
CA THR A 143 1.40 2.75 -8.65
C THR A 143 0.16 2.32 -7.89
N ILE A 144 0.33 1.77 -6.68
CA ILE A 144 -0.73 1.16 -5.89
C ILE A 144 -0.70 1.75 -4.48
N SER A 145 -1.83 2.26 -4.02
CA SER A 145 -2.02 2.72 -2.65
C SER A 145 -3.41 2.36 -2.13
N ALA A 146 -3.58 2.30 -0.81
CA ALA A 146 -4.88 2.07 -0.18
C ALA A 146 -5.06 2.97 1.04
N VAL A 147 -6.30 3.33 1.32
CA VAL A 147 -6.70 4.09 2.50
C VAL A 147 -7.68 3.24 3.29
N PHE A 148 -7.36 3.02 4.57
CA PHE A 148 -8.24 2.36 5.53
C PHE A 148 -8.71 3.38 6.56
N ILE A 149 -9.98 3.37 6.88
CA ILE A 149 -10.61 4.25 7.85
C ILE A 149 -11.26 3.43 8.97
N ASP A 150 -11.27 4.00 10.15
CA ASP A 150 -12.12 3.51 11.24
C ASP A 150 -13.47 4.23 11.13
N PRO A 151 -14.56 3.56 10.73
CA PRO A 151 -15.87 4.19 10.54
C PRO A 151 -16.62 4.40 11.86
N ARG A 152 -16.11 3.90 12.99
CA ARG A 152 -16.78 4.01 14.27
C ARG A 152 -16.86 5.49 14.70
N PRO A 153 -17.94 5.91 15.37
CA PRO A 153 -18.01 7.23 15.96
C PRO A 153 -16.94 7.36 17.05
N ALA A 154 -16.47 8.57 17.31
CA ALA A 154 -15.60 8.84 18.45
C ALA A 154 -16.42 8.86 19.75
N ALA A 155 -15.87 8.31 20.84
CA ALA A 155 -16.40 8.57 22.17
C ALA A 155 -16.29 10.08 22.49
N PRO A 156 -17.19 10.64 23.31
CA PRO A 156 -17.07 12.04 23.71
C PRO A 156 -15.72 12.32 24.39
N ALA A 157 -14.97 13.30 23.86
CA ALA A 157 -13.66 13.64 24.39
C ALA A 157 -13.79 14.19 25.83
N PRO A 158 -12.94 13.73 26.78
CA PRO A 158 -13.03 14.17 28.17
C PRO A 158 -12.76 15.67 28.33
N LYS A 159 -13.37 16.29 29.30
CA LYS A 159 -13.00 17.64 29.76
C LYS A 159 -11.78 17.53 30.64
N VAL A 160 -10.80 18.41 30.43
CA VAL A 160 -9.58 18.49 31.25
C VAL A 160 -9.44 19.89 31.80
N THR A 161 -9.28 19.97 33.11
CA THR A 161 -8.99 21.21 33.84
C THR A 161 -7.65 21.08 34.55
N THR A 162 -6.96 22.20 34.71
CA THR A 162 -5.65 22.28 35.38
C THR A 162 -5.65 23.35 36.44
N ASP A 163 -4.84 23.12 37.48
CA ASP A 163 -4.52 24.11 38.51
C ASP A 163 -2.98 24.14 38.63
N PRO A 164 -2.33 25.27 38.27
CA PRO A 164 -2.92 26.52 37.73
C PRO A 164 -3.59 26.34 36.36
N VAL A 165 -4.55 27.18 36.07
CA VAL A 165 -5.30 27.17 34.78
C VAL A 165 -4.40 27.48 33.57
N ASN A 166 -3.47 28.44 33.76
CA ASN A 166 -2.50 28.74 32.72
C ASN A 166 -1.31 27.79 32.81
N THR A 167 -1.13 26.99 31.75
CA THR A 167 -0.04 26.00 31.62
C THR A 167 1.02 26.39 30.57
N ASP A 168 0.92 27.58 29.98
CA ASP A 168 1.88 28.07 28.97
C ASP A 168 3.20 28.52 29.61
N TYR A 169 3.17 28.81 30.89
CA TYR A 169 4.34 29.14 31.69
C TYR A 169 4.17 28.61 33.13
N VAL A 170 4.89 27.55 33.43
CA VAL A 170 4.94 26.96 34.79
C VAL A 170 6.39 26.96 35.23
N PRO A 171 6.72 27.49 36.43
CA PRO A 171 8.08 27.45 36.97
C PRO A 171 8.59 26.00 37.05
N SER A 172 9.89 25.83 36.81
CA SER A 172 10.55 24.52 36.89
C SER A 172 10.38 23.94 38.31
N GLY A 173 9.88 22.70 38.39
CA GLY A 173 9.62 21.99 39.62
C GLY A 173 8.24 22.23 40.23
N GLU A 174 7.52 23.27 39.83
CA GLU A 174 6.16 23.50 40.32
C GLU A 174 5.16 22.46 39.75
N PRO A 175 4.25 21.93 40.63
CA PRO A 175 3.30 20.93 40.16
C PRO A 175 2.09 21.59 39.47
N VAL A 176 1.59 20.93 38.43
CA VAL A 176 0.29 21.21 37.79
C VAL A 176 -0.66 20.07 38.12
N THR A 177 -1.77 20.37 38.76
CA THR A 177 -2.83 19.41 39.07
C THR A 177 -3.77 19.25 37.89
N PHE A 178 -4.00 18.04 37.45
CA PHE A 178 -4.94 17.67 36.40
C PHE A 178 -6.21 17.04 36.98
N THR A 179 -7.35 17.54 36.55
CA THR A 179 -8.66 16.94 36.80
C THR A 179 -9.34 16.63 35.49
N MET A 180 -9.88 15.44 35.36
CA MET A 180 -10.55 14.95 34.15
C MET A 180 -11.99 14.57 34.46
N GLU A 181 -12.89 14.96 33.54
CA GLU A 181 -14.32 14.69 33.66
C GLU A 181 -14.84 14.05 32.36
N LYS A 182 -15.78 13.12 32.48
CA LYS A 182 -16.50 12.55 31.37
C LYS A 182 -17.40 13.63 30.75
N SER A 183 -17.26 13.85 29.43
CA SER A 183 -18.16 14.74 28.68
C SER A 183 -19.43 14.03 28.18
N GLY A 184 -19.52 12.72 28.39
CA GLY A 184 -20.62 11.86 28.01
C GLY A 184 -20.37 10.43 28.44
N GLU A 185 -21.16 9.48 27.92
CA GLU A 185 -21.00 8.07 28.27
C GLU A 185 -19.67 7.50 27.77
N CYS A 186 -18.89 6.93 28.68
CA CYS A 186 -17.72 6.12 28.37
C CYS A 186 -17.54 5.01 29.40
N ASP A 187 -16.94 3.90 28.98
CA ASP A 187 -16.72 2.74 29.86
C ASP A 187 -15.54 3.00 30.80
N SER A 188 -14.52 3.69 30.34
CA SER A 188 -13.35 4.05 31.14
C SER A 188 -12.78 5.41 30.73
N LEU A 189 -12.17 6.08 31.68
CA LEU A 189 -11.42 7.30 31.52
C LEU A 189 -9.95 7.00 31.85
N LEU A 190 -9.05 7.27 30.90
CA LEU A 190 -7.62 7.01 31.04
C LEU A 190 -6.83 8.28 30.80
N TYR A 191 -5.54 8.26 31.13
CA TYR A 191 -4.62 9.32 30.79
C TYR A 191 -3.25 8.77 30.38
N SER A 192 -2.53 9.51 29.57
CA SER A 192 -1.12 9.28 29.27
C SER A 192 -0.34 10.58 29.32
N ILE A 193 0.95 10.49 29.59
CA ILE A 193 1.90 11.62 29.64
C ILE A 193 2.99 11.33 28.63
N ASP A 194 3.23 12.30 27.71
CA ASP A 194 4.24 12.20 26.65
C ASP A 194 4.18 10.89 25.84
N GLY A 195 2.95 10.43 25.53
CA GLY A 195 2.73 9.20 24.75
C GLY A 195 3.01 7.90 25.52
N SER A 196 3.16 7.95 26.84
CA SER A 196 3.29 6.75 27.66
C SER A 196 2.05 5.84 27.56
N THR A 197 2.19 4.57 27.97
CA THR A 197 1.05 3.64 28.04
C THR A 197 -0.07 4.26 28.89
N PRO A 198 -1.32 4.33 28.37
CA PRO A 198 -2.44 4.91 29.07
C PRO A 198 -2.73 4.19 30.40
N LYS A 199 -2.96 4.95 31.48
CA LYS A 199 -3.32 4.50 32.82
C LYS A 199 -4.77 4.86 33.14
N LEU A 200 -5.43 4.04 33.93
CA LEU A 200 -6.79 4.34 34.41
C LEU A 200 -6.78 5.62 35.25
N TYR A 201 -7.68 6.55 34.94
CA TYR A 201 -7.89 7.74 35.74
C TYR A 201 -8.80 7.41 36.95
N THR A 202 -8.27 7.60 38.14
CA THR A 202 -8.98 7.34 39.40
C THR A 202 -9.20 8.59 40.24
N GLY A 203 -8.66 9.73 39.83
CA GLY A 203 -8.76 11.01 40.53
C GLY A 203 -7.68 11.98 40.09
N ALA A 204 -7.73 13.20 40.59
CA ALA A 204 -6.75 14.23 40.26
C ALA A 204 -5.31 13.76 40.49
N PHE A 205 -4.41 14.14 39.62
CA PHE A 205 -2.98 13.82 39.70
C PHE A 205 -2.14 15.04 39.35
N GLN A 206 -0.87 15.01 39.74
CA GLN A 206 0.06 16.10 39.52
C GLN A 206 1.12 15.72 38.48
N VAL A 207 1.50 16.71 37.69
CA VAL A 207 2.62 16.65 36.76
C VAL A 207 3.58 17.78 37.08
N SER A 208 4.83 17.46 37.33
CA SER A 208 5.92 18.42 37.50
C SER A 208 7.17 17.94 36.76
N THR A 209 8.05 18.86 36.43
CA THR A 209 9.36 18.51 35.86
C THR A 209 10.40 19.55 36.27
N ILE A 210 11.58 19.10 36.66
CA ILE A 210 12.74 19.96 36.89
C ILE A 210 13.47 20.11 35.55
N THR A 211 13.66 21.33 35.12
CA THR A 211 14.32 21.61 33.85
C THR A 211 15.16 22.89 33.93
N THR A 212 16.24 22.94 33.20
CA THR A 212 17.08 24.15 33.01
C THR A 212 16.81 24.84 31.68
N ALA A 213 15.92 24.27 30.86
CA ALA A 213 15.48 24.81 29.57
C ALA A 213 13.98 24.62 29.44
N THR A 214 13.35 25.33 28.51
CA THR A 214 11.93 25.16 28.21
C THR A 214 11.62 23.72 27.82
N LYS A 215 10.66 23.10 28.54
CA LYS A 215 10.20 21.73 28.27
C LYS A 215 8.67 21.69 28.22
N THR A 216 8.13 21.16 27.12
CA THR A 216 6.69 20.92 27.00
C THR A 216 6.38 19.46 27.32
N VAL A 217 5.39 19.23 28.16
CA VAL A 217 4.83 17.93 28.51
C VAL A 217 3.40 17.85 28.00
N ALA A 218 3.08 16.80 27.25
CA ALA A 218 1.74 16.57 26.72
C ALA A 218 0.99 15.57 27.61
N VAL A 219 -0.16 15.98 28.16
CA VAL A 219 -1.07 15.12 28.92
C VAL A 219 -2.30 14.84 28.07
N GLN A 220 -2.60 13.58 27.81
CA GLN A 220 -3.78 13.15 27.08
C GLN A 220 -4.79 12.52 28.05
N ALA A 221 -6.03 12.99 28.00
CA ALA A 221 -7.19 12.36 28.61
C ALA A 221 -7.92 11.56 27.54
N ILE A 222 -8.24 10.31 27.83
CA ILE A 222 -8.75 9.33 26.85
C ILE A 222 -10.05 8.73 27.40
N ALA A 223 -11.16 8.94 26.71
CA ALA A 223 -12.42 8.25 26.99
C ALA A 223 -12.55 7.03 26.08
N ARG A 224 -12.70 5.84 26.67
CA ARG A 224 -13.01 4.60 25.95
C ARG A 224 -14.46 4.21 26.08
N LYS A 225 -15.06 3.82 24.94
CA LYS A 225 -16.41 3.27 24.88
C LYS A 225 -16.41 2.13 23.87
N SER A 226 -17.00 0.99 24.24
CA SER A 226 -17.15 -0.16 23.36
C SER A 226 -17.84 0.25 22.05
N GLY A 227 -17.33 -0.21 20.91
CA GLY A 227 -17.86 0.14 19.59
C GLY A 227 -17.51 1.56 19.09
N CYS A 228 -16.73 2.34 19.85
CA CYS A 228 -16.30 3.69 19.45
C CYS A 228 -14.77 3.77 19.30
N LYS A 229 -14.30 4.80 18.59
CA LYS A 229 -12.92 5.27 18.69
C LYS A 229 -12.74 5.97 20.05
N ASP A 230 -11.50 5.95 20.56
CA ASP A 230 -11.18 6.73 21.77
C ASP A 230 -11.49 8.22 21.54
N GLY A 231 -12.17 8.85 22.50
CA GLY A 231 -12.30 10.30 22.55
C GLY A 231 -11.09 10.87 23.29
N VAL A 232 -10.35 11.79 22.68
CA VAL A 232 -9.08 12.27 23.24
C VAL A 232 -9.08 13.78 23.36
N THR A 233 -8.64 14.26 24.53
CA THR A 233 -8.30 15.67 24.79
C THR A 233 -6.85 15.75 25.19
N THR A 234 -6.07 16.59 24.52
CA THR A 234 -4.66 16.84 24.85
C THR A 234 -4.50 18.20 25.51
N ARG A 235 -3.77 18.25 26.62
CA ARG A 235 -3.37 19.47 27.31
C ARG A 235 -1.85 19.51 27.39
N ASN A 236 -1.25 20.57 26.85
CA ASN A 236 0.18 20.81 26.94
C ASN A 236 0.52 21.68 28.13
N ILE A 237 1.64 21.40 28.81
CA ILE A 237 2.24 22.22 29.86
C ILE A 237 3.63 22.63 29.40
N THR A 238 3.95 23.91 29.58
CA THR A 238 5.30 24.40 29.29
C THR A 238 5.98 24.82 30.59
N PHE A 239 6.98 24.07 31.00
CA PHE A 239 7.87 24.38 32.15
C PHE A 239 9.08 25.18 31.70
N ARG A 240 9.49 26.18 32.51
CA ARG A 240 10.61 27.08 32.25
C ARG A 240 11.42 27.38 33.52
#